data_186bfc8fadd9b05cc61527607fad795b
#
_entry.id   186bfc8fadd9b05cc61527607fad795b
#
_cell.length_a   1.000
_cell.length_b   1.000
_cell.length_c   1.000
_cell.angle_alpha   90.00
_cell.angle_beta   90.00
_cell.angle_gamma   90.00
#
_symmetry.space_group_name_H-M   'P 1'
#
loop_
_entity.id
_entity.type
_entity.pdbx_description
1 polymer ?
#
loop_
_entity_poly.entity_id
_entity_poly.type
_entity_poly.pdbx_seq_one_letter_code
_entity_poly.pdbx_strand_id
1 'polypeptide(L)'
;MPAERITNSLEKKLYQLIINRLDGEKIRIQAYRAKISELMSKGIGGFIIFGGDNAEVKCFIDKMQSFSEIPLFIASDIERGVGQQIRGSTLFPCQMALSAAVERNKPEDVVILRSVVRAIADEAKDIGINMPLIPVLDVNRDPENPIICTRAFSDDPEDVAWFGSEYIEILENSGLVSCAKHFPGHGDTSADSHITLPVIDKSYSDLMDTDIPPFKKAVQKGVGSIMVGHLSIPALDDRPASLSRKIMTDLLRGELGFDGLIMTDALNMDALKDTGNVPVECLRAGADVLLHPHDPDVTVRELISAIESGEVTEGQVDAAVNRILRMKARLKKADESAIDYQGHENLSSQITEMSISLLKDTPGLLPIRDKSKIHVIFAGDGEIFKSSPFKKHFEKCLPLHEIAETLPPLIPPSVSAATEVTIFAIFTSVSAWKGSSGISENDRNSIHDLMRTAGHSIAISFGSPYVLRHFKDADTLIAAYEATEQAQRAVIECIEGRLDFKGRIPVKFD
;
A
#
# COMPACT_ATOMS: atom_id res chain seq x y z
N MET A 1 -12.03 -10.26 33.88
CA MET A 1 -10.98 -10.42 34.93
C MET A 1 -9.64 -9.79 34.55
N PRO A 2 -8.91 -10.05 33.44
CA PRO A 2 -7.76 -9.20 33.08
C PRO A 2 -8.14 -7.75 32.71
N ALA A 3 -9.28 -7.57 32.05
CA ALA A 3 -9.82 -6.25 31.70
C ALA A 3 -10.03 -5.32 32.91
N GLU A 4 -10.50 -5.83 34.06
CA GLU A 4 -10.75 -5.02 35.25
C GLU A 4 -9.46 -4.44 35.89
N ARG A 5 -8.31 -5.09 35.70
CA ARG A 5 -7.03 -4.58 36.27
C ARG A 5 -6.45 -3.42 35.45
N ILE A 6 -6.74 -3.35 34.15
CA ILE A 6 -6.30 -2.23 33.29
C ILE A 6 -7.19 -1.01 33.47
N THR A 7 -8.49 -1.21 33.71
CA THR A 7 -9.42 -0.11 33.94
C THR A 7 -9.11 0.70 35.21
N ASN A 8 -8.22 0.21 36.08
CA ASN A 8 -7.87 0.88 37.35
C ASN A 8 -6.60 1.75 37.29
N SER A 9 -5.86 1.78 36.18
CA SER A 9 -4.67 2.64 36.04
C SER A 9 -4.79 3.49 34.78
N LEU A 10 -4.86 4.81 34.97
CA LEU A 10 -4.89 5.78 33.88
C LEU A 10 -3.70 5.57 32.92
N GLU A 11 -2.49 5.41 33.47
CA GLU A 11 -1.29 5.20 32.67
C GLU A 11 -1.39 3.97 31.77
N LYS A 12 -1.87 2.82 32.29
CA LYS A 12 -2.09 1.61 31.49
C LYS A 12 -3.16 1.80 30.41
N LYS A 13 -4.22 2.55 30.69
CA LYS A 13 -5.24 2.91 29.69
C LYS A 13 -4.60 3.70 28.54
N LEU A 14 -3.73 4.65 28.85
CA LEU A 14 -3.05 5.47 27.83
C LEU A 14 -2.08 4.65 26.97
N TYR A 15 -1.32 3.74 27.57
CA TYR A 15 -0.49 2.81 26.78
C TYR A 15 -1.33 1.90 25.86
N GLN A 16 -2.57 1.53 26.23
CA GLN A 16 -3.45 0.74 25.36
C GLN A 16 -3.85 1.48 24.07
N LEU A 17 -3.80 2.82 24.05
CA LEU A 17 -4.09 3.61 22.84
C LEU A 17 -2.95 3.55 21.82
N ILE A 18 -1.77 3.05 22.18
CA ILE A 18 -0.56 3.15 21.36
C ILE A 18 -0.24 1.83 20.65
N ILE A 19 -0.05 1.90 19.34
CA ILE A 19 0.60 0.85 18.54
C ILE A 19 1.98 1.37 18.14
N ASN A 20 3.05 0.80 18.71
CA ASN A 20 4.41 1.25 18.50
C ASN A 20 5.15 0.42 17.44
N ARG A 21 6.28 0.92 16.93
CA ARG A 21 7.10 0.20 15.94
C ARG A 21 7.75 -1.05 16.53
N LEU A 22 7.68 -2.15 15.78
CA LEU A 22 8.46 -3.36 15.97
C LEU A 22 9.33 -3.59 14.71
N ASP A 23 10.64 -3.57 14.89
CA ASP A 23 11.60 -3.80 13.81
C ASP A 23 12.04 -5.27 13.83
N GLY A 24 11.56 -6.05 12.86
CA GLY A 24 11.83 -7.48 12.76
C GLY A 24 13.31 -7.82 12.57
N GLU A 25 14.09 -6.90 11.98
CA GLU A 25 15.54 -7.09 11.82
C GLU A 25 16.30 -6.97 13.16
N LYS A 26 15.70 -6.34 14.19
CA LYS A 26 16.33 -6.08 15.49
C LYS A 26 15.90 -7.05 16.58
N ILE A 27 14.96 -7.97 16.32
CA ILE A 27 14.46 -8.89 17.35
C ILE A 27 15.52 -9.84 17.94
N ARG A 28 16.67 -10.01 17.28
CA ARG A 28 17.83 -10.76 17.80
C ARG A 28 18.66 -9.95 18.80
N ILE A 29 18.53 -8.62 18.83
CA ILE A 29 19.32 -7.73 19.69
C ILE A 29 18.72 -7.72 21.10
N GLN A 30 19.50 -8.13 22.10
CA GLN A 30 19.03 -8.25 23.49
C GLN A 30 18.50 -6.91 24.04
N ALA A 31 19.20 -5.80 23.82
CA ALA A 31 18.80 -4.47 24.28
C ALA A 31 17.45 -4.04 23.65
N TYR A 32 17.23 -4.38 22.38
CA TYR A 32 15.97 -4.09 21.71
C TYR A 32 14.81 -4.90 22.31
N ARG A 33 15.02 -6.20 22.55
CA ARG A 33 14.01 -7.05 23.21
C ARG A 33 13.68 -6.55 24.62
N ALA A 34 14.67 -6.06 25.38
CA ALA A 34 14.43 -5.49 26.70
C ALA A 34 13.50 -4.26 26.61
N LYS A 35 13.71 -3.36 25.63
CA LYS A 35 12.84 -2.20 25.38
C LYS A 35 11.41 -2.63 25.03
N ILE A 36 11.25 -3.64 24.18
CA ILE A 36 9.91 -4.18 23.84
C ILE A 36 9.23 -4.76 25.08
N SER A 37 9.95 -5.54 25.88
CA SER A 37 9.42 -6.13 27.14
C SER A 37 9.02 -5.06 28.14
N GLU A 38 9.76 -3.96 28.22
CA GLU A 38 9.41 -2.80 29.06
C GLU A 38 8.08 -2.18 28.63
N LEU A 39 7.89 -1.89 27.32
CA LEU A 39 6.63 -1.35 26.81
C LEU A 39 5.45 -2.31 27.07
N MET A 40 5.66 -3.62 26.91
CA MET A 40 4.65 -4.62 27.26
C MET A 40 4.26 -4.57 28.74
N SER A 41 5.23 -4.42 29.66
CA SER A 41 4.96 -4.32 31.10
C SER A 41 4.16 -3.07 31.47
N LYS A 42 4.29 -1.98 30.69
CA LYS A 42 3.52 -0.75 30.82
C LYS A 42 2.09 -0.87 30.27
N GLY A 43 1.80 -1.95 29.53
CA GLY A 43 0.46 -2.21 28.99
C GLY A 43 0.23 -1.64 27.59
N ILE A 44 1.28 -1.59 26.73
CA ILE A 44 1.16 -1.13 25.33
C ILE A 44 0.04 -1.83 24.57
N GLY A 45 -0.70 -1.10 23.73
CA GLY A 45 -1.81 -1.62 22.95
C GLY A 45 -1.41 -2.59 21.85
N GLY A 46 -0.25 -2.39 21.23
CA GLY A 46 0.24 -3.24 20.18
C GLY A 46 1.51 -2.76 19.52
N PHE A 47 1.86 -3.42 18.41
CA PHE A 47 3.02 -3.08 17.60
C PHE A 47 2.70 -3.13 16.12
N ILE A 48 3.30 -2.23 15.34
CA ILE A 48 3.35 -2.32 13.87
C ILE A 48 4.71 -2.90 13.47
N ILE A 49 4.71 -4.03 12.77
CA ILE A 49 5.94 -4.73 12.39
C ILE A 49 6.42 -4.36 11.00
N PHE A 50 7.75 -4.18 10.89
CA PHE A 50 8.49 -3.95 9.65
C PHE A 50 9.69 -4.88 9.57
N GLY A 51 9.85 -5.56 8.44
CA GLY A 51 10.99 -6.43 8.16
C GLY A 51 11.05 -7.70 9.01
N GLY A 52 12.09 -8.47 8.79
CA GLY A 52 12.38 -9.71 9.50
C GLY A 52 12.16 -10.96 8.66
N ASP A 53 12.49 -12.09 9.26
CA ASP A 53 12.35 -13.42 8.69
C ASP A 53 11.11 -14.11 9.28
N ASN A 54 10.33 -14.77 8.44
CA ASN A 54 9.05 -15.40 8.79
C ASN A 54 9.13 -16.22 10.10
N ALA A 55 9.99 -17.22 10.15
CA ALA A 55 10.06 -18.12 11.31
C ALA A 55 10.46 -17.41 12.62
N GLU A 56 11.35 -16.41 12.51
CA GLU A 56 11.83 -15.66 13.67
C GLU A 56 10.79 -14.68 14.19
N VAL A 57 10.13 -13.97 13.27
CA VAL A 57 9.07 -13.02 13.59
C VAL A 57 7.91 -13.74 14.25
N LYS A 58 7.47 -14.88 13.68
CA LYS A 58 6.41 -15.72 14.27
C LYS A 58 6.77 -16.14 15.70
N CYS A 59 7.94 -16.72 15.90
CA CYS A 59 8.39 -17.17 17.22
C CYS A 59 8.43 -16.01 18.22
N PHE A 60 8.85 -14.83 17.79
CA PHE A 60 8.93 -13.65 18.65
C PHE A 60 7.55 -13.11 19.02
N ILE A 61 6.62 -13.02 18.05
CA ILE A 61 5.24 -12.57 18.29
C ILE A 61 4.49 -13.54 19.19
N ASP A 62 4.60 -14.86 18.96
CA ASP A 62 3.97 -15.88 19.80
C ASP A 62 4.42 -15.75 21.27
N LYS A 63 5.72 -15.51 21.45
CA LYS A 63 6.28 -15.26 22.79
C LYS A 63 5.74 -13.98 23.42
N MET A 64 5.66 -12.87 22.65
CA MET A 64 5.08 -11.62 23.15
C MET A 64 3.62 -11.82 23.57
N GLN A 65 2.80 -12.45 22.71
CA GLN A 65 1.40 -12.75 23.03
C GLN A 65 1.23 -13.64 24.27
N SER A 66 2.14 -14.61 24.48
CA SER A 66 2.08 -15.49 25.64
C SER A 66 2.36 -14.78 26.98
N PHE A 67 3.09 -13.68 26.96
CA PHE A 67 3.39 -12.85 28.15
C PHE A 67 2.41 -11.70 28.36
N SER A 68 1.55 -11.41 27.37
CA SER A 68 0.63 -10.29 27.44
C SER A 68 -0.67 -10.66 28.16
N GLU A 69 -1.04 -9.89 29.18
CA GLU A 69 -2.33 -10.06 29.90
C GLU A 69 -3.53 -9.76 29.00
N ILE A 70 -3.38 -8.80 28.09
CA ILE A 70 -4.34 -8.43 27.05
C ILE A 70 -3.69 -8.71 25.70
N PRO A 71 -4.39 -9.33 24.75
CA PRO A 71 -3.86 -9.55 23.40
C PRO A 71 -3.29 -8.26 22.80
N LEU A 72 -2.09 -8.34 22.22
CA LEU A 72 -1.51 -7.22 21.50
C LEU A 72 -2.11 -7.14 20.10
N PHE A 73 -2.38 -5.92 19.62
CA PHE A 73 -2.48 -5.72 18.19
C PHE A 73 -1.11 -5.87 17.56
N ILE A 74 -1.02 -6.69 16.52
CA ILE A 74 0.15 -6.80 15.67
C ILE A 74 -0.29 -6.32 14.29
N ALA A 75 0.00 -5.06 14.00
CA ALA A 75 -0.31 -4.42 12.74
C ALA A 75 0.83 -4.58 11.73
N SER A 76 0.54 -4.51 10.44
CA SER A 76 1.54 -4.42 9.38
C SER A 76 0.95 -3.89 8.08
N ASP A 77 1.78 -3.13 7.32
CA ASP A 77 1.46 -2.68 5.97
C ASP A 77 1.72 -3.83 4.98
N ILE A 78 0.71 -4.66 4.79
CA ILE A 78 0.77 -5.85 3.92
C ILE A 78 -0.18 -5.72 2.72
N GLU A 79 -0.17 -4.55 2.07
CA GLU A 79 -1.01 -4.22 0.90
C GLU A 79 -0.83 -5.23 -0.23
N ARG A 80 0.37 -5.78 -0.34
CA ARG A 80 0.80 -6.79 -1.32
C ARG A 80 1.04 -8.16 -0.68
N GLY A 81 0.32 -8.47 0.40
CA GLY A 81 0.55 -9.69 1.19
C GLY A 81 1.73 -9.57 2.16
N VAL A 82 1.88 -10.61 2.97
CA VAL A 82 2.87 -10.62 4.08
C VAL A 82 4.31 -10.51 3.58
N GLY A 83 4.60 -11.00 2.38
CA GLY A 83 5.91 -10.89 1.73
C GLY A 83 6.37 -9.46 1.43
N GLN A 84 5.47 -8.47 1.51
CA GLN A 84 5.86 -7.05 1.42
C GLN A 84 6.75 -6.63 2.59
N GLN A 85 6.53 -7.20 3.76
CA GLN A 85 7.27 -6.86 4.98
C GLN A 85 8.15 -8.00 5.48
N ILE A 86 7.73 -9.24 5.35
CA ILE A 86 8.34 -10.40 6.02
C ILE A 86 8.93 -11.35 4.98
N ARG A 87 10.25 -11.56 5.02
CA ARG A 87 10.94 -12.49 4.12
C ARG A 87 10.48 -13.93 4.36
N GLY A 88 10.35 -14.69 3.28
CA GLY A 88 9.86 -16.07 3.31
C GLY A 88 8.34 -16.19 3.31
N SER A 89 7.63 -15.09 3.12
CA SER A 89 6.18 -15.04 2.91
C SER A 89 5.86 -14.57 1.48
N THR A 90 4.63 -14.80 1.03
CA THR A 90 4.22 -14.51 -0.34
C THR A 90 4.04 -13.02 -0.60
N LEU A 91 4.63 -12.53 -1.70
CA LEU A 91 4.40 -11.21 -2.24
C LEU A 91 3.37 -11.30 -3.37
N PHE A 92 2.20 -10.70 -3.19
CA PHE A 92 1.19 -10.56 -4.23
C PHE A 92 1.40 -9.28 -5.05
N PRO A 93 0.83 -9.19 -6.27
CA PRO A 93 0.87 -7.95 -7.03
C PRO A 93 0.13 -6.81 -6.31
N CYS A 94 0.43 -5.57 -6.72
CA CYS A 94 -0.20 -4.37 -6.14
C CYS A 94 -1.70 -4.34 -6.42
N GLN A 95 -2.45 -3.54 -5.66
CA GLN A 95 -3.91 -3.46 -5.76
C GLN A 95 -4.38 -3.07 -7.18
N MET A 96 -3.67 -2.16 -7.85
CA MET A 96 -4.00 -1.80 -9.24
C MET A 96 -3.81 -2.96 -10.22
N ALA A 97 -2.79 -3.80 -10.04
CA ALA A 97 -2.59 -5.02 -10.83
C ALA A 97 -3.71 -6.06 -10.56
N LEU A 98 -4.13 -6.22 -9.29
CA LEU A 98 -5.28 -7.05 -8.96
C LEU A 98 -6.55 -6.56 -9.67
N SER A 99 -6.77 -5.24 -9.68
CA SER A 99 -7.92 -4.65 -10.37
C SER A 99 -7.83 -4.83 -11.90
N ALA A 100 -6.64 -4.77 -12.46
CA ALA A 100 -6.42 -5.05 -13.88
C ALA A 100 -6.71 -6.52 -14.26
N ALA A 101 -6.44 -7.45 -13.33
CA ALA A 101 -6.59 -8.89 -13.55
C ALA A 101 -8.03 -9.40 -13.37
N VAL A 102 -8.87 -8.69 -12.59
CA VAL A 102 -10.17 -9.20 -12.09
C VAL A 102 -11.33 -8.39 -12.60
N GLU A 103 -12.27 -9.04 -13.27
CA GLU A 103 -13.54 -8.44 -13.67
C GLU A 103 -14.65 -8.83 -12.67
N ARG A 104 -15.25 -7.85 -11.99
CA ARG A 104 -16.30 -8.07 -10.97
C ARG A 104 -17.52 -8.86 -11.47
N ASN A 105 -17.76 -8.87 -12.77
CA ASN A 105 -18.88 -9.57 -13.40
C ASN A 105 -18.53 -11.01 -13.82
N LYS A 106 -17.29 -11.47 -13.63
CA LYS A 106 -16.84 -12.83 -13.92
C LYS A 106 -16.67 -13.62 -12.60
N PRO A 107 -17.55 -14.60 -12.32
CA PRO A 107 -17.49 -15.36 -11.07
C PRO A 107 -16.13 -16.04 -10.83
N GLU A 108 -15.46 -16.51 -11.89
CA GLU A 108 -14.14 -17.14 -11.83
C GLU A 108 -13.06 -16.16 -11.34
N ASP A 109 -13.09 -14.90 -11.81
CA ASP A 109 -12.13 -13.87 -11.39
C ASP A 109 -12.37 -13.48 -9.91
N VAL A 110 -13.65 -13.39 -9.51
CA VAL A 110 -14.02 -13.14 -8.10
C VAL A 110 -13.50 -14.24 -7.17
N VAL A 111 -13.58 -15.51 -7.60
CA VAL A 111 -13.03 -16.65 -6.83
C VAL A 111 -11.52 -16.51 -6.67
N ILE A 112 -10.80 -16.11 -7.74
CA ILE A 112 -9.34 -15.89 -7.70
C ILE A 112 -9.01 -14.75 -6.73
N LEU A 113 -9.68 -13.58 -6.84
CA LEU A 113 -9.49 -12.46 -5.92
C LEU A 113 -9.68 -12.90 -4.45
N ARG A 114 -10.79 -13.59 -4.17
CA ARG A 114 -11.08 -14.11 -2.83
C ARG A 114 -10.02 -15.08 -2.33
N SER A 115 -9.43 -15.87 -3.23
CA SER A 115 -8.33 -16.77 -2.88
C SER A 115 -7.05 -16.00 -2.51
N VAL A 116 -6.73 -14.91 -3.22
CA VAL A 116 -5.62 -14.02 -2.87
C VAL A 116 -5.81 -13.43 -1.48
N VAL A 117 -6.99 -12.87 -1.19
CA VAL A 117 -7.24 -12.23 0.11
C VAL A 117 -7.23 -13.27 1.25
N ARG A 118 -7.70 -14.50 1.01
CA ARG A 118 -7.58 -15.59 1.98
C ARG A 118 -6.13 -15.98 2.23
N ALA A 119 -5.32 -16.12 1.18
CA ALA A 119 -3.89 -16.41 1.31
C ALA A 119 -3.17 -15.34 2.15
N ILE A 120 -3.48 -14.05 1.92
CA ILE A 120 -2.96 -12.95 2.74
C ILE A 120 -3.42 -13.10 4.20
N ALA A 121 -4.70 -13.42 4.44
CA ALA A 121 -5.24 -13.60 5.78
C ALA A 121 -4.61 -14.79 6.50
N ASP A 122 -4.43 -15.92 5.81
CA ASP A 122 -3.88 -17.14 6.38
C ASP A 122 -2.41 -16.96 6.75
N GLU A 123 -1.59 -16.37 5.87
CA GLU A 123 -0.19 -16.04 6.18
C GLU A 123 -0.07 -15.00 7.30
N ALA A 124 -0.91 -13.96 7.31
CA ALA A 124 -0.93 -12.97 8.38
C ALA A 124 -1.20 -13.61 9.74
N LYS A 125 -2.23 -14.46 9.83
CA LYS A 125 -2.57 -15.20 11.05
C LYS A 125 -1.45 -16.14 11.48
N ASP A 126 -0.83 -16.85 10.54
CA ASP A 126 0.28 -17.77 10.84
C ASP A 126 1.46 -17.05 11.51
N ILE A 127 1.82 -15.87 11.01
CA ILE A 127 2.89 -15.05 11.57
C ILE A 127 2.47 -14.36 12.87
N GLY A 128 1.17 -14.27 13.14
CA GLY A 128 0.61 -13.57 14.30
C GLY A 128 0.24 -12.11 14.03
N ILE A 129 0.25 -11.65 12.77
CA ILE A 129 -0.33 -10.36 12.35
C ILE A 129 -1.84 -10.49 12.45
N ASN A 130 -2.48 -9.64 13.28
CA ASN A 130 -3.90 -9.69 13.55
C ASN A 130 -4.64 -8.39 13.17
N MET A 131 -3.89 -7.37 12.71
CA MET A 131 -4.39 -6.09 12.24
C MET A 131 -3.69 -5.70 10.92
N PRO A 132 -4.01 -6.37 9.80
CA PRO A 132 -3.49 -5.97 8.49
C PRO A 132 -4.00 -4.57 8.13
N LEU A 133 -3.10 -3.63 7.80
CA LEU A 133 -3.44 -2.27 7.43
C LEU A 133 -3.87 -2.18 5.96
N ILE A 134 -4.91 -2.90 5.61
CA ILE A 134 -5.55 -3.03 4.29
C ILE A 134 -7.08 -3.17 4.45
N PRO A 135 -7.84 -2.80 3.37
CA PRO A 135 -7.45 -2.33 2.05
C PRO A 135 -7.14 -0.83 1.97
N VAL A 136 -6.38 -0.42 0.92
CA VAL A 136 -6.31 0.99 0.51
C VAL A 136 -7.57 1.32 -0.27
N LEU A 137 -8.32 2.32 0.20
CA LEU A 137 -9.59 2.75 -0.39
C LEU A 137 -9.51 4.14 -1.04
N ASP A 138 -8.30 4.64 -1.24
CA ASP A 138 -8.06 5.88 -1.96
C ASP A 138 -8.45 5.71 -3.43
N VAL A 139 -9.22 6.66 -3.97
CA VAL A 139 -9.61 6.69 -5.39
C VAL A 139 -8.57 7.52 -6.14
N ASN A 140 -7.68 6.88 -6.92
CA ASN A 140 -6.54 7.54 -7.52
C ASN A 140 -6.91 8.28 -8.81
N ARG A 141 -7.35 9.52 -8.69
CA ARG A 141 -7.72 10.35 -9.84
C ARG A 141 -6.61 11.28 -10.33
N ASP A 142 -5.63 11.59 -9.47
CA ASP A 142 -4.45 12.33 -9.88
C ASP A 142 -3.38 11.36 -10.42
N PRO A 143 -3.09 11.40 -11.73
CA PRO A 143 -2.05 10.56 -12.34
C PRO A 143 -0.63 10.85 -11.83
N GLU A 144 -0.39 12.04 -11.29
CA GLU A 144 0.90 12.45 -10.74
C GLU A 144 1.02 12.13 -9.24
N ASN A 145 0.01 11.47 -8.65
CA ASN A 145 0.03 11.12 -7.23
C ASN A 145 1.29 10.30 -6.89
N PRO A 146 2.17 10.84 -5.99
CA PRO A 146 3.46 10.23 -5.73
C PRO A 146 3.41 9.03 -4.78
N ILE A 147 2.31 8.88 -4.00
CA ILE A 147 2.25 7.95 -2.88
C ILE A 147 1.12 6.92 -2.98
N ILE A 148 0.02 7.21 -3.68
CA ILE A 148 -1.09 6.26 -3.86
C ILE A 148 -0.89 5.47 -5.16
N CYS A 149 -1.09 6.08 -6.33
CA CYS A 149 -0.82 5.48 -7.63
C CYS A 149 -1.22 3.98 -7.70
N THR A 150 -0.26 3.06 -7.89
CA THR A 150 -0.52 1.61 -7.98
C THR A 150 -0.98 0.94 -6.69
N ARG A 151 -0.97 1.65 -5.55
CA ARG A 151 -1.56 1.18 -4.29
C ARG A 151 -3.09 1.24 -4.30
N ALA A 152 -3.71 2.12 -5.11
CA ALA A 152 -5.16 2.12 -5.30
C ALA A 152 -5.61 1.00 -6.23
N PHE A 153 -6.85 0.56 -6.10
CA PHE A 153 -7.47 -0.37 -7.04
C PHE A 153 -7.81 0.32 -8.37
N SER A 154 -8.37 1.53 -8.33
CA SER A 154 -8.93 2.21 -9.50
C SER A 154 -9.02 3.73 -9.28
N ASP A 155 -9.38 4.46 -10.33
CA ASP A 155 -9.84 5.84 -10.30
C ASP A 155 -11.40 5.95 -10.26
N ASP A 156 -12.08 4.81 -10.22
CA ASP A 156 -13.53 4.72 -10.10
C ASP A 156 -13.92 4.34 -8.64
N PRO A 157 -14.71 5.19 -7.94
CA PRO A 157 -15.11 4.93 -6.55
C PRO A 157 -15.94 3.66 -6.37
N GLU A 158 -16.73 3.23 -7.38
CA GLU A 158 -17.50 2.00 -7.29
C GLU A 158 -16.62 0.75 -7.34
N ASP A 159 -15.61 0.75 -8.19
CA ASP A 159 -14.64 -0.35 -8.26
C ASP A 159 -13.82 -0.42 -6.97
N VAL A 160 -13.30 0.73 -6.46
CA VAL A 160 -12.60 0.78 -5.18
C VAL A 160 -13.48 0.26 -4.03
N ALA A 161 -14.74 0.67 -3.99
CA ALA A 161 -15.71 0.21 -2.97
C ALA A 161 -15.98 -1.30 -3.07
N TRP A 162 -16.05 -1.83 -4.29
CA TRP A 162 -16.29 -3.26 -4.52
C TRP A 162 -15.08 -4.10 -4.07
N PHE A 163 -13.87 -3.79 -4.57
CA PHE A 163 -12.64 -4.49 -4.16
C PHE A 163 -12.42 -4.41 -2.64
N GLY A 164 -12.57 -3.21 -2.06
CA GLY A 164 -12.49 -3.00 -0.63
C GLY A 164 -13.47 -3.87 0.17
N SER A 165 -14.70 -4.04 -0.35
CA SER A 165 -15.73 -4.89 0.27
C SER A 165 -15.31 -6.36 0.33
N GLU A 166 -14.73 -6.89 -0.75
CA GLU A 166 -14.23 -8.27 -0.80
C GLU A 166 -13.10 -8.50 0.21
N TYR A 167 -12.16 -7.54 0.30
CA TYR A 167 -11.07 -7.58 1.29
C TYR A 167 -11.61 -7.59 2.71
N ILE A 168 -12.46 -6.62 3.07
CA ILE A 168 -13.00 -6.46 4.42
C ILE A 168 -13.78 -7.71 4.84
N GLU A 169 -14.65 -8.22 3.98
CA GLU A 169 -15.47 -9.40 4.28
C GLU A 169 -14.61 -10.62 4.63
N ILE A 170 -13.55 -10.88 3.86
CA ILE A 170 -12.68 -12.05 4.08
C ILE A 170 -11.82 -11.87 5.33
N LEU A 171 -11.20 -10.69 5.50
CA LEU A 171 -10.33 -10.42 6.64
C LEU A 171 -11.09 -10.49 7.96
N GLU A 172 -12.25 -9.83 8.06
CA GLU A 172 -13.08 -9.85 9.27
C GLU A 172 -13.61 -11.26 9.59
N ASN A 173 -14.05 -12.01 8.57
CA ASN A 173 -14.50 -13.40 8.75
C ASN A 173 -13.35 -14.33 9.18
N SER A 174 -12.12 -14.03 8.81
CA SER A 174 -10.90 -14.73 9.26
C SER A 174 -10.53 -14.40 10.71
N GLY A 175 -11.22 -13.42 11.34
CA GLY A 175 -10.95 -12.99 12.72
C GLY A 175 -9.78 -12.04 12.84
N LEU A 176 -9.43 -11.36 11.76
CA LEU A 176 -8.50 -10.23 11.71
C LEU A 176 -9.25 -8.91 11.88
N VAL A 177 -8.54 -7.85 12.21
CA VAL A 177 -9.05 -6.47 12.21
C VAL A 177 -8.56 -5.77 10.95
N SER A 178 -9.41 -5.67 9.93
CA SER A 178 -9.08 -4.94 8.70
C SER A 178 -8.96 -3.44 8.94
N CYS A 179 -8.16 -2.74 8.13
CA CYS A 179 -7.97 -1.30 8.24
C CYS A 179 -8.11 -0.60 6.90
N ALA A 180 -9.26 0.04 6.67
CA ALA A 180 -9.48 0.87 5.49
C ALA A 180 -8.70 2.19 5.58
N LYS A 181 -7.99 2.57 4.52
CA LYS A 181 -7.11 3.75 4.52
C LYS A 181 -7.05 4.43 3.15
N HIS A 182 -6.77 5.74 3.09
CA HIS A 182 -6.52 6.73 4.16
C HIS A 182 -7.68 7.73 4.20
N PHE A 183 -8.56 7.59 5.18
CA PHE A 183 -9.75 8.45 5.28
C PHE A 183 -9.36 9.93 5.43
N PRO A 184 -10.08 10.89 4.80
CA PRO A 184 -11.27 10.71 3.97
C PRO A 184 -10.98 10.46 2.47
N GLY A 185 -9.74 10.23 2.05
CA GLY A 185 -9.26 9.93 0.71
C GLY A 185 -7.96 10.67 0.40
N HIS A 186 -6.95 9.95 -0.10
CA HIS A 186 -5.60 10.47 -0.41
C HIS A 186 -5.30 10.38 -1.93
N GLY A 187 -6.30 10.05 -2.76
CA GLY A 187 -6.10 9.73 -4.16
C GLY A 187 -5.84 10.93 -5.07
N ASP A 188 -6.25 12.15 -4.64
CA ASP A 188 -6.17 13.39 -5.44
C ASP A 188 -5.15 14.39 -4.86
N THR A 189 -3.92 13.93 -4.61
CA THR A 189 -2.84 14.79 -4.17
C THR A 189 -1.60 14.62 -5.03
N SER A 190 -0.92 15.72 -5.30
CA SER A 190 0.41 15.75 -5.94
C SER A 190 1.57 15.81 -4.94
N ALA A 191 1.29 15.71 -3.62
CA ALA A 191 2.29 15.76 -2.56
C ALA A 191 2.34 14.46 -1.75
N ASP A 192 3.55 14.09 -1.32
CA ASP A 192 3.79 12.93 -0.44
C ASP A 192 3.63 13.33 1.04
N SER A 193 2.67 12.71 1.73
CA SER A 193 2.38 12.96 3.16
C SER A 193 3.52 12.60 4.10
N HIS A 194 4.51 11.82 3.65
CA HIS A 194 5.73 11.56 4.43
C HIS A 194 6.67 12.77 4.45
N ILE A 195 6.57 13.67 3.47
CA ILE A 195 7.48 14.81 3.28
C ILE A 195 6.81 16.12 3.73
N THR A 196 5.54 16.33 3.40
CA THR A 196 4.80 17.56 3.66
C THR A 196 3.32 17.25 3.85
N LEU A 197 2.56 18.20 4.41
CA LEU A 197 1.10 18.06 4.56
C LEU A 197 0.44 18.24 3.18
N PRO A 198 -0.14 17.18 2.57
CA PRO A 198 -0.81 17.30 1.29
C PRO A 198 -2.12 18.10 1.44
N VAL A 199 -2.44 18.87 0.41
CA VAL A 199 -3.70 19.62 0.33
C VAL A 199 -4.58 18.98 -0.74
N ILE A 200 -5.81 18.64 -0.39
CA ILE A 200 -6.83 18.15 -1.31
C ILE A 200 -7.83 19.29 -1.53
N ASP A 201 -7.64 19.99 -2.64
CA ASP A 201 -8.46 21.14 -3.02
C ASP A 201 -9.65 20.68 -3.89
N LYS A 202 -10.65 20.09 -3.24
CA LYS A 202 -11.91 19.64 -3.84
C LYS A 202 -13.09 20.33 -3.20
N SER A 203 -14.20 20.42 -3.94
CA SER A 203 -15.48 20.79 -3.33
C SER A 203 -15.99 19.72 -2.38
N TYR A 204 -16.84 20.12 -1.43
CA TYR A 204 -17.55 19.17 -0.54
C TYR A 204 -18.33 18.11 -1.33
N SER A 205 -19.04 18.53 -2.40
CA SER A 205 -19.80 17.62 -3.26
C SER A 205 -18.88 16.58 -3.91
N ASP A 206 -17.75 17.00 -4.47
CA ASP A 206 -16.82 16.08 -5.14
C ASP A 206 -16.25 15.04 -4.16
N LEU A 207 -15.93 15.46 -2.93
CA LEU A 207 -15.47 14.55 -1.89
C LEU A 207 -16.53 13.51 -1.55
N MET A 208 -17.80 13.96 -1.37
CA MET A 208 -18.92 13.09 -1.04
C MET A 208 -19.32 12.15 -2.18
N ASP A 209 -19.03 12.51 -3.42
CA ASP A 209 -19.37 11.71 -4.61
C ASP A 209 -18.23 10.75 -5.01
N THR A 210 -16.99 11.04 -4.61
CA THR A 210 -15.82 10.26 -5.07
C THR A 210 -15.02 9.59 -3.96
N ASP A 211 -14.61 10.33 -2.92
CA ASP A 211 -13.66 9.83 -1.93
C ASP A 211 -14.36 9.11 -0.76
N ILE A 212 -15.53 9.60 -0.35
CA ILE A 212 -16.28 9.05 0.78
C ILE A 212 -17.03 7.73 0.48
N PRO A 213 -17.56 7.47 -0.73
CA PRO A 213 -18.35 6.26 -1.00
C PRO A 213 -17.63 4.94 -0.70
N PRO A 214 -16.32 4.72 -1.01
CA PRO A 214 -15.62 3.52 -0.62
C PRO A 214 -15.57 3.30 0.90
N PHE A 215 -15.36 4.35 1.68
CA PHE A 215 -15.36 4.27 3.15
C PHE A 215 -16.76 4.03 3.72
N LYS A 216 -17.78 4.68 3.17
CA LYS A 216 -19.17 4.40 3.53
C LYS A 216 -19.52 2.93 3.29
N LYS A 217 -19.05 2.35 2.18
CA LYS A 217 -19.23 0.94 1.87
C LYS A 217 -18.46 0.05 2.84
N ALA A 218 -17.22 0.43 3.19
CA ALA A 218 -16.41 -0.27 4.18
C ALA A 218 -17.09 -0.33 5.56
N VAL A 219 -17.68 0.79 6.01
CA VAL A 219 -18.46 0.83 7.26
C VAL A 219 -19.65 -0.13 7.19
N GLN A 220 -20.40 -0.13 6.08
CA GLN A 220 -21.52 -1.07 5.87
C GLN A 220 -21.08 -2.54 5.88
N LYS A 221 -19.85 -2.83 5.46
CA LYS A 221 -19.25 -4.17 5.46
C LYS A 221 -18.64 -4.57 6.81
N GLY A 222 -18.66 -3.67 7.78
CA GLY A 222 -18.23 -3.94 9.15
C GLY A 222 -16.71 -3.92 9.32
N VAL A 223 -16.02 -3.05 8.58
CA VAL A 223 -14.56 -2.82 8.74
C VAL A 223 -14.19 -2.58 10.20
N GLY A 224 -13.14 -3.25 10.68
CA GLY A 224 -12.74 -3.19 12.09
C GLY A 224 -12.04 -1.90 12.47
N SER A 225 -11.26 -1.31 11.56
CA SER A 225 -10.59 -0.03 11.79
C SER A 225 -10.55 0.82 10.53
N ILE A 226 -10.45 2.15 10.72
CA ILE A 226 -10.22 3.13 9.64
C ILE A 226 -9.05 4.01 10.04
N MET A 227 -8.04 4.09 9.17
CA MET A 227 -6.89 4.97 9.32
C MET A 227 -7.20 6.33 8.70
N VAL A 228 -7.00 7.39 9.49
CA VAL A 228 -7.17 8.78 9.05
C VAL A 228 -5.82 9.34 8.62
N GLY A 229 -5.72 9.73 7.35
CA GLY A 229 -4.50 10.29 6.78
C GLY A 229 -4.15 11.69 7.32
N HIS A 230 -2.86 12.04 7.25
CA HIS A 230 -2.40 13.39 7.54
C HIS A 230 -2.62 14.28 6.29
N LEU A 231 -3.85 14.79 6.14
CA LEU A 231 -4.32 15.50 4.95
C LEU A 231 -4.98 16.83 5.33
N SER A 232 -4.72 17.88 4.58
CA SER A 232 -5.46 19.15 4.63
C SER A 232 -6.60 19.11 3.61
N ILE A 233 -7.84 19.28 4.07
CA ILE A 233 -9.04 19.23 3.21
C ILE A 233 -9.93 20.43 3.57
N PRO A 234 -9.64 21.62 3.01
CA PRO A 234 -10.31 22.85 3.40
C PRO A 234 -11.85 22.82 3.28
N ALA A 235 -12.35 22.01 2.36
CA ALA A 235 -13.82 21.84 2.22
C ALA A 235 -14.48 21.13 3.41
N LEU A 236 -13.71 20.41 4.23
CA LEU A 236 -14.22 19.72 5.44
C LEU A 236 -13.84 20.45 6.72
N ASP A 237 -12.57 20.84 6.85
CA ASP A 237 -12.08 21.60 8.01
C ASP A 237 -10.76 22.30 7.68
N ASP A 238 -10.48 23.41 8.38
CA ASP A 238 -9.20 24.12 8.28
C ASP A 238 -8.03 23.37 8.96
N ARG A 239 -8.35 22.37 9.78
CA ARG A 239 -7.37 21.52 10.47
C ARG A 239 -7.08 20.25 9.66
N PRO A 240 -5.85 19.70 9.74
CA PRO A 240 -5.55 18.41 9.14
C PRO A 240 -6.53 17.32 9.57
N ALA A 241 -6.89 16.40 8.68
CA ALA A 241 -7.94 15.39 8.93
C ALA A 241 -7.68 14.57 10.21
N SER A 242 -6.43 14.18 10.46
CA SER A 242 -6.03 13.45 11.67
C SER A 242 -6.07 14.29 12.97
N LEU A 243 -6.33 15.60 12.88
CA LEU A 243 -6.49 16.52 14.02
C LEU A 243 -7.89 17.16 14.04
N SER A 244 -8.78 16.75 13.14
CA SER A 244 -10.08 17.35 12.93
C SER A 244 -11.20 16.55 13.60
N ARG A 245 -11.85 17.17 14.59
CA ARG A 245 -13.05 16.62 15.21
C ARG A 245 -14.21 16.50 14.18
N LYS A 246 -14.33 17.49 13.28
CA LYS A 246 -15.37 17.46 12.23
C LYS A 246 -15.23 16.22 11.35
N ILE A 247 -13.97 15.83 11.01
CA ILE A 247 -13.72 14.69 10.14
C ILE A 247 -13.84 13.36 10.91
N MET A 248 -13.19 13.22 12.06
CA MET A 248 -13.18 11.95 12.79
C MET A 248 -14.49 11.69 13.54
N THR A 249 -14.96 12.70 14.29
CA THR A 249 -16.13 12.52 15.16
C THR A 249 -17.42 12.81 14.43
N ASP A 250 -17.54 13.96 13.77
CA ASP A 250 -18.85 14.38 13.26
C ASP A 250 -19.14 13.64 11.94
N LEU A 251 -18.19 13.58 10.99
CA LEU A 251 -18.40 12.87 9.72
C LEU A 251 -18.26 11.35 9.89
N LEU A 252 -17.10 10.84 10.34
CA LEU A 252 -16.86 9.39 10.34
C LEU A 252 -17.68 8.65 11.39
N ARG A 253 -17.68 9.11 12.66
CA ARG A 253 -18.51 8.49 13.71
C ARG A 253 -20.00 8.81 13.53
N GLY A 254 -20.32 10.12 13.34
CA GLY A 254 -21.69 10.61 13.33
C GLY A 254 -22.45 10.29 12.05
N GLU A 255 -22.01 10.85 10.93
CA GLU A 255 -22.76 10.73 9.67
C GLU A 255 -22.62 9.36 9.01
N LEU A 256 -21.37 8.80 8.97
CA LEU A 256 -21.13 7.48 8.39
C LEU A 256 -21.44 6.33 9.35
N GLY A 257 -21.67 6.61 10.65
CA GLY A 257 -22.05 5.62 11.65
C GLY A 257 -20.96 4.61 12.00
N PHE A 258 -19.68 4.96 11.86
CA PHE A 258 -18.58 4.06 12.13
C PHE A 258 -18.38 3.80 13.62
N ASP A 259 -18.48 2.54 14.08
CA ASP A 259 -18.30 2.13 15.49
C ASP A 259 -17.03 1.29 15.74
N GLY A 260 -16.18 1.08 14.72
CA GLY A 260 -14.87 0.44 14.82
C GLY A 260 -13.78 1.38 15.40
N LEU A 261 -12.50 1.04 15.22
CA LEU A 261 -11.37 1.83 15.67
C LEU A 261 -11.03 2.94 14.68
N ILE A 262 -10.99 4.18 15.13
CA ILE A 262 -10.36 5.28 14.40
C ILE A 262 -8.88 5.29 14.77
N MET A 263 -8.01 5.09 13.78
CA MET A 263 -6.56 5.07 13.92
C MET A 263 -5.96 6.28 13.22
N THR A 264 -4.92 6.88 13.79
CA THR A 264 -4.12 7.88 13.07
C THR A 264 -3.24 7.19 12.02
N ASP A 265 -2.84 7.89 10.99
CA ASP A 265 -1.64 7.55 10.24
C ASP A 265 -0.41 7.66 11.16
N ALA A 266 0.77 7.22 10.69
CA ALA A 266 1.96 7.13 11.51
C ALA A 266 2.41 8.52 12.02
N LEU A 267 2.42 8.70 13.35
CA LEU A 267 2.69 10.00 13.98
C LEU A 267 4.16 10.46 13.89
N ASN A 268 5.04 9.63 13.35
CA ASN A 268 6.43 9.98 13.05
C ASN A 268 6.63 10.58 11.65
N MET A 269 5.56 10.79 10.88
CA MET A 269 5.61 11.43 9.55
C MET A 269 5.78 12.95 9.67
N ASP A 270 6.51 13.57 8.70
CA ASP A 270 6.82 15.00 8.72
C ASP A 270 5.63 15.92 8.42
N ALA A 271 4.51 15.37 7.94
CA ALA A 271 3.30 16.15 7.64
C ALA A 271 2.79 17.01 8.81
N LEU A 272 3.01 16.58 10.05
CA LEU A 272 2.55 17.26 11.27
C LEU A 272 3.68 17.81 12.14
N LYS A 273 4.93 17.85 11.66
CA LYS A 273 6.13 18.24 12.45
C LYS A 273 6.06 19.61 13.10
N ASP A 274 5.33 20.54 12.46
CA ASP A 274 5.18 21.92 12.94
C ASP A 274 3.96 22.09 13.87
N THR A 275 3.25 20.98 14.20
CA THR A 275 2.08 20.98 15.07
C THR A 275 2.49 20.52 16.48
N GLY A 276 2.21 21.32 17.49
CA GLY A 276 2.44 20.94 18.89
C GLY A 276 1.43 19.92 19.40
N ASN A 277 1.86 19.04 20.31
CA ASN A 277 1.00 18.08 21.02
C ASN A 277 0.11 17.20 20.11
N VAL A 278 0.66 16.72 18.98
CA VAL A 278 -0.08 15.93 17.99
C VAL A 278 -0.87 14.76 18.60
N PRO A 279 -0.32 13.92 19.49
CA PRO A 279 -1.08 12.82 20.11
C PRO A 279 -2.32 13.29 20.89
N VAL A 280 -2.21 14.40 21.61
CA VAL A 280 -3.31 15.00 22.36
C VAL A 280 -4.41 15.49 21.41
N GLU A 281 -4.03 16.21 20.36
CA GLU A 281 -4.98 16.71 19.38
C GLU A 281 -5.70 15.60 18.61
N CYS A 282 -4.99 14.50 18.28
CA CYS A 282 -5.61 13.31 17.67
C CYS A 282 -6.66 12.68 18.58
N LEU A 283 -6.36 12.50 19.86
CA LEU A 283 -7.30 11.95 20.84
C LEU A 283 -8.51 12.89 21.04
N ARG A 284 -8.30 14.20 21.09
CA ARG A 284 -9.37 15.21 21.14
C ARG A 284 -10.27 15.18 19.91
N ALA A 285 -9.70 14.93 18.75
CA ALA A 285 -10.44 14.81 17.49
C ALA A 285 -11.27 13.52 17.40
N GLY A 286 -10.97 12.49 18.20
CA GLY A 286 -11.74 11.24 18.25
C GLY A 286 -10.98 9.98 17.85
N ALA A 287 -9.64 10.04 17.75
CA ALA A 287 -8.82 8.85 17.51
C ALA A 287 -8.90 7.90 18.72
N ASP A 288 -8.95 6.60 18.45
CA ASP A 288 -8.86 5.53 19.45
C ASP A 288 -7.43 4.97 19.54
N VAL A 289 -6.71 4.96 18.42
CA VAL A 289 -5.37 4.38 18.30
C VAL A 289 -4.41 5.41 17.72
N LEU A 290 -3.29 5.58 18.44
CA LEU A 290 -2.16 6.43 18.08
C LEU A 290 -1.08 5.53 17.47
N LEU A 291 -0.93 5.56 16.13
CA LEU A 291 0.00 4.68 15.42
C LEU A 291 1.40 5.29 15.39
N HIS A 292 2.38 4.50 15.79
CA HIS A 292 3.81 4.77 15.62
C HIS A 292 4.23 6.19 16.07
N PRO A 293 3.94 6.60 17.31
CA PRO A 293 4.48 7.86 17.84
C PRO A 293 6.01 7.79 17.92
N HIS A 294 6.67 8.95 17.92
CA HIS A 294 8.13 9.01 18.05
C HIS A 294 8.64 8.33 19.34
N ASP A 295 7.96 8.58 20.45
CA ASP A 295 8.28 7.99 21.76
C ASP A 295 6.99 7.75 22.56
N PRO A 296 6.65 6.47 22.84
CA PRO A 296 5.45 6.13 23.60
C PRO A 296 5.42 6.73 25.02
N ASP A 297 6.57 6.82 25.70
CA ASP A 297 6.64 7.32 27.07
C ASP A 297 6.44 8.84 27.10
N VAL A 298 6.94 9.57 26.10
CA VAL A 298 6.65 11.01 25.94
C VAL A 298 5.18 11.21 25.66
N THR A 299 4.61 10.45 24.71
CA THR A 299 3.19 10.50 24.36
C THR A 299 2.28 10.30 25.59
N VAL A 300 2.57 9.30 26.42
CA VAL A 300 1.77 9.05 27.62
C VAL A 300 1.88 10.22 28.62
N ARG A 301 3.07 10.80 28.82
CA ARG A 301 3.22 11.98 29.70
C ARG A 301 2.45 13.19 29.18
N GLU A 302 2.47 13.44 27.87
CA GLU A 302 1.69 14.53 27.24
C GLU A 302 0.18 14.32 27.45
N LEU A 303 -0.31 13.09 27.26
CA LEU A 303 -1.71 12.74 27.49
C LEU A 303 -2.11 12.89 28.96
N ILE A 304 -1.26 12.50 29.92
CA ILE A 304 -1.51 12.71 31.35
C ILE A 304 -1.65 14.21 31.63
N SER A 305 -0.71 15.04 31.16
CA SER A 305 -0.74 16.49 31.35
C SER A 305 -2.02 17.11 30.76
N ALA A 306 -2.45 16.63 29.55
CA ALA A 306 -3.68 17.08 28.90
C ALA A 306 -4.95 16.70 29.68
N ILE A 307 -4.93 15.57 30.39
CA ILE A 307 -6.03 15.16 31.26
C ILE A 307 -6.05 16.01 32.54
N GLU A 308 -4.90 16.26 33.16
CA GLU A 308 -4.76 17.11 34.35
C GLU A 308 -5.18 18.56 34.07
N SER A 309 -4.90 19.09 32.87
CA SER A 309 -5.35 20.42 32.42
C SER A 309 -6.83 20.50 32.02
N GLY A 310 -7.48 19.34 31.82
CA GLY A 310 -8.86 19.24 31.35
C GLY A 310 -9.02 19.39 29.83
N GLU A 311 -7.93 19.38 29.05
CA GLU A 311 -7.96 19.38 27.58
C GLU A 311 -8.50 18.07 27.01
N VAL A 312 -8.23 16.96 27.68
CA VAL A 312 -8.75 15.61 27.41
C VAL A 312 -9.48 15.12 28.65
N THR A 313 -10.61 14.48 28.49
CA THR A 313 -11.34 13.88 29.61
C THR A 313 -11.01 12.40 29.77
N GLU A 314 -11.02 11.88 31.01
CA GLU A 314 -10.91 10.43 31.22
C GLU A 314 -11.99 9.65 30.50
N GLY A 315 -13.21 10.23 30.33
CA GLY A 315 -14.28 9.61 29.56
C GLY A 315 -13.96 9.38 28.08
N GLN A 316 -13.14 10.25 27.47
CA GLN A 316 -12.64 10.05 26.09
C GLN A 316 -11.67 8.87 26.03
N VAL A 317 -10.75 8.79 27.01
CA VAL A 317 -9.80 7.67 27.13
C VAL A 317 -10.56 6.35 27.34
N ASP A 318 -11.52 6.33 28.27
CA ASP A 318 -12.33 5.14 28.55
C ASP A 318 -13.13 4.68 27.34
N ALA A 319 -13.70 5.61 26.57
CA ALA A 319 -14.41 5.27 25.33
C ALA A 319 -13.48 4.62 24.30
N ALA A 320 -12.27 5.16 24.10
CA ALA A 320 -11.26 4.59 23.19
C ALA A 320 -10.79 3.21 23.67
N VAL A 321 -10.43 3.07 24.94
CA VAL A 321 -10.00 1.78 25.53
C VAL A 321 -11.10 0.74 25.41
N ASN A 322 -12.36 1.09 25.65
CA ASN A 322 -13.48 0.15 25.51
C ASN A 322 -13.65 -0.35 24.08
N ARG A 323 -13.46 0.51 23.07
CA ARG A 323 -13.45 0.08 21.67
C ARG A 323 -12.27 -0.85 21.36
N ILE A 324 -11.08 -0.51 21.82
CA ILE A 324 -9.88 -1.34 21.68
C ILE A 324 -10.10 -2.72 22.29
N LEU A 325 -10.58 -2.81 23.53
CA LEU A 325 -10.82 -4.08 24.23
C LEU A 325 -11.90 -4.91 23.55
N ARG A 326 -12.99 -4.26 23.08
CA ARG A 326 -14.05 -4.92 22.30
C ARG A 326 -13.48 -5.50 21.00
N MET A 327 -12.59 -4.78 20.29
CA MET A 327 -11.98 -5.26 19.07
C MET A 327 -10.99 -6.40 19.32
N LYS A 328 -10.18 -6.29 20.37
CA LYS A 328 -9.26 -7.36 20.80
C LYS A 328 -9.99 -8.66 21.18
N ALA A 329 -11.19 -8.55 21.73
CA ALA A 329 -12.01 -9.72 22.04
C ALA A 329 -12.53 -10.49 20.81
N ARG A 330 -12.49 -9.88 19.61
CA ARG A 330 -12.87 -10.52 18.34
C ARG A 330 -11.73 -11.29 17.67
N LEU A 331 -10.48 -11.04 18.09
CA LEU A 331 -9.30 -11.67 17.50
C LEU A 331 -9.37 -13.20 17.65
N LYS A 332 -9.13 -13.90 16.54
CA LYS A 332 -9.04 -15.36 16.51
C LYS A 332 -7.60 -15.80 16.36
N LYS A 333 -7.22 -16.84 17.07
CA LYS A 333 -5.90 -17.47 16.86
C LYS A 333 -5.84 -18.10 15.47
N ALA A 334 -4.62 -18.28 14.96
CA ALA A 334 -4.37 -19.08 13.78
C ALA A 334 -4.88 -20.52 13.97
N ASP A 335 -5.37 -21.10 12.91
CA ASP A 335 -5.61 -22.54 12.87
C ASP A 335 -4.25 -23.27 12.83
N GLU A 336 -4.16 -24.48 13.37
CA GLU A 336 -2.89 -25.25 13.40
C GLU A 336 -2.55 -25.90 12.03
N SER A 337 -3.22 -25.48 10.95
CA SER A 337 -2.95 -25.98 9.61
C SER A 337 -1.66 -25.39 9.03
N ALA A 338 -0.88 -26.22 8.35
CA ALA A 338 0.30 -25.75 7.63
C ALA A 338 -0.11 -24.82 6.45
N ILE A 339 0.61 -23.71 6.28
CA ILE A 339 0.40 -22.78 5.17
C ILE A 339 0.98 -23.36 3.88
N ASP A 340 0.22 -23.33 2.81
CA ASP A 340 0.65 -23.71 1.46
C ASP A 340 1.34 -22.55 0.74
N TYR A 341 2.53 -22.16 1.20
CA TYR A 341 3.31 -21.08 0.58
C TYR A 341 3.55 -21.28 -0.92
N GLN A 342 3.76 -22.53 -1.36
CA GLN A 342 3.95 -22.81 -2.79
C GLN A 342 2.67 -22.57 -3.60
N GLY A 343 1.51 -22.95 -3.07
CA GLY A 343 0.21 -22.64 -3.67
C GLY A 343 -0.04 -21.12 -3.75
N HIS A 344 0.35 -20.38 -2.70
CA HIS A 344 0.23 -18.92 -2.68
C HIS A 344 1.16 -18.25 -3.70
N GLU A 345 2.40 -18.69 -3.84
CA GLU A 345 3.34 -18.21 -4.88
C GLU A 345 2.81 -18.49 -6.29
N ASN A 346 2.23 -19.66 -6.52
CA ASN A 346 1.60 -19.99 -7.80
C ASN A 346 0.40 -19.07 -8.09
N LEU A 347 -0.42 -18.78 -7.07
CA LEU A 347 -1.54 -17.85 -7.17
C LEU A 347 -1.07 -16.41 -7.45
N SER A 348 0.01 -15.97 -6.79
CA SER A 348 0.64 -14.68 -7.07
C SER A 348 1.10 -14.56 -8.52
N SER A 349 1.76 -15.60 -9.04
CA SER A 349 2.18 -15.67 -10.45
C SER A 349 1.00 -15.63 -11.39
N GLN A 350 -0.06 -16.40 -11.12
CA GLN A 350 -1.28 -16.43 -11.93
C GLN A 350 -1.93 -15.04 -12.04
N ILE A 351 -2.07 -14.34 -10.92
CA ILE A 351 -2.66 -12.98 -10.91
C ILE A 351 -1.75 -11.99 -11.66
N THR A 352 -0.45 -12.09 -11.48
CA THR A 352 0.50 -11.25 -12.21
C THR A 352 0.36 -11.44 -13.72
N GLU A 353 0.27 -12.69 -14.19
CA GLU A 353 0.05 -12.99 -15.61
C GLU A 353 -1.28 -12.43 -16.13
N MET A 354 -2.36 -12.54 -15.33
CA MET A 354 -3.67 -12.02 -15.69
C MET A 354 -3.71 -10.49 -15.72
N SER A 355 -2.82 -9.80 -15.01
CA SER A 355 -2.82 -8.34 -14.89
C SER A 355 -2.20 -7.62 -16.10
N ILE A 356 -1.34 -8.28 -16.88
CA ILE A 356 -0.62 -7.63 -17.98
C ILE A 356 -1.59 -7.08 -19.01
N SER A 357 -1.56 -5.75 -19.20
CA SER A 357 -2.55 -5.02 -20.01
C SER A 357 -1.93 -4.46 -21.28
N LEU A 358 -2.53 -4.78 -22.41
CA LEU A 358 -2.20 -4.20 -23.72
C LEU A 358 -3.11 -3.00 -23.98
N LEU A 359 -2.54 -1.79 -23.99
CA LEU A 359 -3.29 -0.55 -24.16
C LEU A 359 -3.39 -0.14 -25.63
N LYS A 360 -2.33 -0.43 -26.39
CA LYS A 360 -2.23 -0.13 -27.81
C LYS A 360 -1.33 -1.17 -28.46
N ASP A 361 -1.67 -1.62 -29.67
CA ASP A 361 -0.80 -2.40 -30.53
C ASP A 361 -1.04 -2.04 -31.99
N THR A 362 0.02 -1.74 -32.71
CA THR A 362 -0.06 -1.53 -34.15
C THR A 362 -0.21 -2.88 -34.82
N PRO A 363 -1.19 -3.06 -35.71
CA PRO A 363 -1.50 -4.36 -36.31
C PRO A 363 -0.27 -5.08 -36.87
N GLY A 364 -0.05 -6.30 -36.39
CA GLY A 364 1.01 -7.20 -36.83
C GLY A 364 2.37 -7.04 -36.18
N LEU A 365 2.52 -6.15 -35.16
CA LEU A 365 3.77 -6.05 -34.38
C LEU A 365 3.90 -7.21 -33.38
N LEU A 366 2.86 -7.50 -32.61
CA LEU A 366 2.82 -8.64 -31.69
C LEU A 366 2.13 -9.88 -32.33
N PRO A 367 2.57 -11.10 -32.00
CA PRO A 367 3.74 -11.45 -31.18
C PRO A 367 5.07 -11.33 -31.96
N ILE A 368 6.13 -10.93 -31.24
CA ILE A 368 7.47 -10.84 -31.84
C ILE A 368 8.10 -12.23 -31.88
N ARG A 369 8.49 -12.67 -33.08
CA ARG A 369 9.04 -14.01 -33.28
C ARG A 369 10.56 -14.05 -33.44
N ASP A 370 11.17 -12.96 -33.90
CA ASP A 370 12.61 -12.86 -34.13
C ASP A 370 13.30 -11.99 -33.07
N LYS A 371 13.83 -12.63 -32.03
CA LYS A 371 14.52 -11.97 -30.91
C LYS A 371 15.77 -11.21 -31.31
N SER A 372 16.42 -11.61 -32.43
CA SER A 372 17.67 -10.97 -32.85
C SER A 372 17.47 -9.52 -33.32
N LYS A 373 16.21 -9.12 -33.55
CA LYS A 373 15.78 -7.79 -33.98
C LYS A 373 15.28 -6.90 -32.84
N ILE A 374 15.38 -7.39 -31.61
CA ILE A 374 14.91 -6.66 -30.43
C ILE A 374 16.07 -5.95 -29.75
N HIS A 375 15.90 -4.66 -29.52
CA HIS A 375 16.73 -3.84 -28.64
C HIS A 375 15.92 -3.47 -27.41
N VAL A 376 16.49 -3.61 -26.21
CA VAL A 376 15.82 -3.22 -24.96
C VAL A 376 16.59 -2.07 -24.30
N ILE A 377 15.88 -0.98 -24.06
CA ILE A 377 16.39 0.20 -23.38
C ILE A 377 15.71 0.31 -22.01
N PHE A 378 16.51 0.30 -20.97
CA PHE A 378 16.04 0.40 -19.58
C PHE A 378 16.05 1.84 -19.13
N ALA A 379 14.90 2.35 -18.66
CA ALA A 379 14.76 3.67 -18.08
C ALA A 379 14.24 3.61 -16.64
N GLY A 380 14.60 4.57 -15.81
CA GLY A 380 14.18 4.69 -14.42
C GLY A 380 15.15 4.01 -13.44
N ASP A 381 14.69 3.10 -12.58
CA ASP A 381 15.50 2.51 -11.51
C ASP A 381 16.62 1.58 -12.04
N GLY A 382 17.85 2.09 -12.02
CA GLY A 382 19.04 1.39 -12.58
C GLY A 382 19.46 0.12 -11.83
N GLU A 383 19.07 -0.06 -10.58
CA GLU A 383 19.41 -1.28 -9.83
C GLU A 383 18.68 -2.50 -10.38
N ILE A 384 17.46 -2.31 -10.88
CA ILE A 384 16.65 -3.38 -11.50
C ILE A 384 17.33 -3.95 -12.74
N PHE A 385 18.06 -3.13 -13.50
CA PHE A 385 18.78 -3.56 -14.70
C PHE A 385 19.74 -4.72 -14.44
N LYS A 386 20.40 -4.75 -13.27
CA LYS A 386 21.44 -5.76 -12.95
C LYS A 386 20.88 -7.17 -12.89
N SER A 387 19.67 -7.37 -12.38
CA SER A 387 19.04 -8.68 -12.17
C SER A 387 17.88 -8.99 -13.13
N SER A 388 17.50 -8.04 -13.99
CA SER A 388 16.32 -8.10 -14.84
C SER A 388 16.22 -9.37 -15.68
N PRO A 389 15.06 -10.05 -15.72
CA PRO A 389 14.75 -11.11 -16.68
C PRO A 389 14.91 -10.68 -18.13
N PHE A 390 14.57 -9.43 -18.49
CA PHE A 390 14.79 -8.91 -19.83
C PHE A 390 16.24 -8.96 -20.25
N LYS A 391 17.18 -8.55 -19.36
CA LYS A 391 18.62 -8.62 -19.61
C LYS A 391 19.12 -10.04 -19.84
N LYS A 392 18.51 -11.03 -19.17
CA LYS A 392 18.85 -12.45 -19.33
C LYS A 392 18.24 -13.05 -20.61
N HIS A 393 17.14 -12.47 -21.08
CA HIS A 393 16.35 -13.01 -22.19
C HIS A 393 16.70 -12.42 -23.57
N PHE A 394 17.03 -11.13 -23.61
CA PHE A 394 17.40 -10.42 -24.83
C PHE A 394 18.90 -10.10 -24.88
N GLU A 395 19.53 -10.29 -26.04
CA GLU A 395 20.98 -10.10 -26.19
C GLU A 395 21.40 -8.63 -26.17
N LYS A 396 20.53 -7.74 -26.69
CA LYS A 396 20.84 -6.32 -26.87
C LYS A 396 20.08 -5.47 -25.85
N CYS A 397 20.62 -5.33 -24.65
CA CYS A 397 20.03 -4.57 -23.53
C CYS A 397 21.00 -3.48 -23.06
N LEU A 398 20.51 -2.24 -22.99
CA LEU A 398 21.28 -1.08 -22.55
C LEU A 398 20.47 -0.21 -21.58
N PRO A 399 21.11 0.33 -20.52
CA PRO A 399 20.47 1.35 -19.70
C PRO A 399 20.45 2.70 -20.42
N LEU A 400 19.38 3.46 -20.25
CA LEU A 400 19.17 4.75 -20.94
C LEU A 400 20.29 5.75 -20.68
N HIS A 401 20.79 5.83 -19.44
CA HIS A 401 21.86 6.76 -19.07
C HIS A 401 23.18 6.52 -19.82
N GLU A 402 23.52 5.27 -20.14
CA GLU A 402 24.71 4.97 -20.94
C GLU A 402 24.62 5.49 -22.38
N ILE A 403 23.39 5.58 -22.90
CA ILE A 403 23.12 6.12 -24.25
C ILE A 403 23.14 7.65 -24.20
N ALA A 404 22.56 8.27 -23.15
CA ALA A 404 22.42 9.72 -23.03
C ALA A 404 23.75 10.44 -22.73
N GLU A 405 24.74 9.77 -22.15
CA GLU A 405 26.07 10.33 -21.85
C GLU A 405 26.97 10.44 -23.10
N THR A 406 26.61 9.79 -24.21
CA THR A 406 27.35 9.90 -25.47
C THR A 406 26.91 11.14 -26.26
N LEU A 407 27.81 12.15 -26.43
CA LEU A 407 27.55 13.38 -27.22
C LEU A 407 28.27 13.34 -28.58
N PRO A 408 27.56 13.42 -29.72
CA PRO A 408 26.13 13.31 -29.90
C PRO A 408 25.64 11.92 -29.50
N PRO A 409 24.38 11.76 -29.04
CA PRO A 409 23.88 10.45 -28.62
C PRO A 409 24.16 9.47 -29.75
N LEU A 410 25.09 8.55 -29.52
CA LEU A 410 25.39 7.46 -30.43
C LEU A 410 24.19 6.52 -30.36
N ILE A 411 23.16 6.84 -31.14
CA ILE A 411 22.12 5.87 -31.45
C ILE A 411 22.88 4.74 -32.16
N PRO A 412 22.98 3.55 -31.55
CA PRO A 412 23.67 2.46 -32.23
C PRO A 412 23.08 2.33 -33.63
N PRO A 413 23.86 2.22 -34.71
CA PRO A 413 23.34 2.07 -36.05
C PRO A 413 22.31 0.94 -36.19
N SER A 414 22.35 -0.02 -35.28
CA SER A 414 21.41 -1.12 -35.13
C SER A 414 20.02 -0.72 -34.63
N VAL A 415 19.82 0.45 -33.99
CA VAL A 415 18.51 0.94 -33.52
C VAL A 415 17.72 1.62 -34.64
N SER A 416 18.37 2.02 -35.73
CA SER A 416 17.77 2.78 -36.81
C SER A 416 17.28 1.93 -37.99
N ALA A 417 17.40 0.58 -37.96
CA ALA A 417 16.92 -0.26 -39.05
C ALA A 417 15.41 -0.39 -39.05
N ALA A 418 14.76 -0.10 -40.16
CA ALA A 418 13.29 -0.10 -40.33
C ALA A 418 12.56 -1.43 -40.01
N THR A 419 13.30 -2.51 -39.70
CA THR A 419 12.78 -3.83 -39.34
C THR A 419 13.07 -4.24 -37.91
N GLU A 420 13.72 -3.37 -37.10
CA GLU A 420 14.08 -3.64 -35.73
C GLU A 420 13.05 -3.06 -34.75
N VAL A 421 12.85 -3.74 -33.64
CA VAL A 421 11.92 -3.35 -32.58
C VAL A 421 12.72 -2.85 -31.37
N THR A 422 12.43 -1.64 -30.93
CA THR A 422 13.00 -1.09 -29.69
C THR A 422 11.97 -1.15 -28.57
N ILE A 423 12.29 -1.87 -27.51
CA ILE A 423 11.48 -1.96 -26.30
C ILE A 423 12.06 -0.97 -25.28
N PHE A 424 11.25 -0.02 -24.87
CA PHE A 424 11.53 0.87 -23.75
C PHE A 424 10.92 0.28 -22.48
N ALA A 425 11.74 -0.38 -21.66
CA ALA A 425 11.35 -0.96 -20.38
C ALA A 425 11.50 0.12 -19.29
N ILE A 426 10.37 0.69 -18.84
CA ILE A 426 10.33 1.85 -17.96
C ILE A 426 9.99 1.38 -16.55
N PHE A 427 10.93 1.53 -15.63
CA PHE A 427 10.81 1.09 -14.24
C PHE A 427 10.53 2.27 -13.31
N THR A 428 9.34 2.28 -12.71
CA THR A 428 8.96 3.25 -11.69
C THR A 428 8.51 2.53 -10.43
N SER A 429 8.69 3.16 -9.29
CA SER A 429 8.23 2.62 -8.00
C SER A 429 7.45 3.68 -7.25
N VAL A 430 6.39 3.27 -6.59
CA VAL A 430 5.66 4.07 -5.61
C VAL A 430 6.20 3.71 -4.24
N SER A 431 6.79 4.67 -3.53
CA SER A 431 7.33 4.45 -2.18
C SER A 431 7.33 5.74 -1.38
N ALA A 432 7.17 5.60 -0.07
CA ALA A 432 7.27 6.69 0.89
C ALA A 432 8.60 7.46 0.72
N TRP A 433 8.57 8.76 0.90
CA TRP A 433 9.71 9.68 0.84
C TRP A 433 10.30 9.91 -0.57
N LYS A 434 9.77 9.27 -1.61
CA LYS A 434 10.29 9.42 -2.98
C LYS A 434 9.78 10.68 -3.68
N GLY A 435 8.56 11.11 -3.37
CA GLY A 435 7.96 12.32 -3.92
C GLY A 435 7.57 12.27 -5.40
N SER A 436 7.69 11.10 -6.07
CA SER A 436 7.30 10.90 -7.47
C SER A 436 6.98 9.44 -7.77
N SER A 437 5.94 9.21 -8.56
CA SER A 437 5.59 7.89 -9.13
C SER A 437 6.00 7.75 -10.61
N GLY A 438 6.58 8.80 -11.22
CA GLY A 438 6.95 8.88 -12.63
C GLY A 438 8.45 8.74 -12.88
N ILE A 439 8.86 9.14 -14.08
CA ILE A 439 10.25 9.24 -14.53
C ILE A 439 10.66 10.71 -14.74
N SER A 440 11.95 11.00 -14.75
CA SER A 440 12.46 12.34 -14.96
C SER A 440 12.11 12.91 -16.33
N GLU A 441 12.06 14.24 -16.45
CA GLU A 441 11.86 14.90 -17.73
C GLU A 441 12.98 14.60 -18.74
N ASN A 442 14.22 14.50 -18.23
CA ASN A 442 15.37 14.12 -19.06
C ASN A 442 15.21 12.72 -19.65
N ASP A 443 14.78 11.75 -18.84
CA ASP A 443 14.53 10.38 -19.33
C ASP A 443 13.40 10.38 -20.38
N ARG A 444 12.32 11.13 -20.15
CA ARG A 444 11.22 11.26 -21.11
C ARG A 444 11.71 11.79 -22.45
N ASN A 445 12.48 12.89 -22.44
CA ASN A 445 13.01 13.51 -23.65
C ASN A 445 13.96 12.54 -24.38
N SER A 446 14.84 11.86 -23.67
CA SER A 446 15.75 10.87 -24.25
C SER A 446 15.02 9.70 -24.89
N ILE A 447 13.95 9.18 -24.26
CA ILE A 447 13.10 8.12 -24.84
C ILE A 447 12.41 8.64 -26.11
N HIS A 448 11.83 9.85 -26.12
CA HIS A 448 11.21 10.42 -27.30
C HIS A 448 12.19 10.57 -28.49
N ASP A 449 13.41 11.01 -28.23
CA ASP A 449 14.43 11.14 -29.28
C ASP A 449 14.82 9.79 -29.87
N LEU A 450 14.95 8.77 -29.05
CA LEU A 450 15.22 7.40 -29.48
C LEU A 450 14.03 6.78 -30.24
N MET A 451 12.79 7.04 -29.79
CA MET A 451 11.58 6.55 -30.47
C MET A 451 11.45 7.09 -31.89
N ARG A 452 11.83 8.36 -32.15
CA ARG A 452 11.79 8.95 -33.50
C ARG A 452 12.72 8.26 -34.49
N THR A 453 13.71 7.56 -34.02
CA THR A 453 14.71 6.87 -34.85
C THR A 453 14.53 5.35 -34.87
N ALA A 454 13.70 4.80 -34.01
CA ALA A 454 13.36 3.38 -33.98
C ALA A 454 12.53 2.97 -35.19
N GLY A 455 12.75 1.75 -35.70
CA GLY A 455 11.89 1.17 -36.74
C GLY A 455 10.48 0.92 -36.25
N HIS A 456 10.37 0.25 -35.10
CA HIS A 456 9.16 0.08 -34.30
C HIS A 456 9.47 0.26 -32.83
N SER A 457 8.49 0.76 -32.06
CA SER A 457 8.66 1.07 -30.64
C SER A 457 7.59 0.42 -29.78
N ILE A 458 8.03 -0.19 -28.67
CA ILE A 458 7.16 -0.71 -27.60
C ILE A 458 7.53 0.01 -26.31
N ALA A 459 6.59 0.70 -25.69
CA ALA A 459 6.78 1.24 -24.36
C ALA A 459 6.07 0.38 -23.31
N ILE A 460 6.82 -0.06 -22.29
CA ILE A 460 6.32 -0.92 -21.22
C ILE A 460 6.53 -0.20 -19.90
N SER A 461 5.46 0.00 -19.14
CA SER A 461 5.58 0.50 -17.77
C SER A 461 5.59 -0.64 -16.76
N PHE A 462 6.70 -0.77 -16.05
CA PHE A 462 6.85 -1.61 -14.86
C PHE A 462 6.70 -0.75 -13.60
N GLY A 463 5.47 -0.38 -13.27
CA GLY A 463 5.08 0.52 -12.19
C GLY A 463 3.85 1.32 -12.56
N SER A 464 3.90 2.64 -12.38
CA SER A 464 2.78 3.53 -12.71
C SER A 464 2.35 3.41 -14.17
N PRO A 465 1.12 3.00 -14.49
CA PRO A 465 0.65 2.94 -15.88
C PRO A 465 0.53 4.34 -16.50
N TYR A 466 0.39 5.38 -15.68
CA TYR A 466 0.26 6.75 -16.15
C TYR A 466 1.49 7.27 -16.89
N VAL A 467 2.67 6.69 -16.66
CA VAL A 467 3.89 7.03 -17.40
C VAL A 467 3.71 6.83 -18.91
N LEU A 468 2.92 5.85 -19.31
CA LEU A 468 2.67 5.56 -20.73
C LEU A 468 1.93 6.68 -21.48
N ARG A 469 1.26 7.61 -20.76
CA ARG A 469 0.62 8.79 -21.37
C ARG A 469 1.62 9.68 -22.11
N HIS A 470 2.87 9.67 -21.68
CA HIS A 470 3.93 10.42 -22.34
C HIS A 470 4.39 9.76 -23.65
N PHE A 471 4.06 8.50 -23.90
CA PHE A 471 4.58 7.71 -25.00
C PHE A 471 3.47 7.21 -25.94
N LYS A 472 2.38 7.99 -26.10
CA LYS A 472 1.25 7.65 -26.98
C LYS A 472 1.65 7.43 -28.45
N ASP A 473 2.80 7.96 -28.88
CA ASP A 473 3.35 7.79 -30.21
C ASP A 473 4.02 6.42 -30.43
N ALA A 474 4.33 5.66 -29.36
CA ALA A 474 4.84 4.29 -29.49
C ALA A 474 3.83 3.40 -30.25
N ASP A 475 4.34 2.45 -31.05
CA ASP A 475 3.50 1.51 -31.80
C ASP A 475 2.71 0.59 -30.85
N THR A 476 3.32 0.20 -29.73
CA THR A 476 2.70 -0.68 -28.72
C THR A 476 2.90 -0.11 -27.31
N LEU A 477 1.84 -0.18 -26.50
CA LEU A 477 1.85 0.25 -25.09
C LEU A 477 1.40 -0.89 -24.18
N ILE A 478 2.22 -1.23 -23.17
CA ILE A 478 1.97 -2.32 -22.23
C ILE A 478 2.10 -1.82 -20.80
N ALA A 479 1.11 -2.08 -19.94
CA ALA A 479 1.18 -1.83 -18.51
C ALA A 479 1.35 -3.14 -17.73
N ALA A 480 2.37 -3.19 -16.87
CA ALA A 480 2.68 -4.32 -16.00
C ALA A 480 2.55 -4.01 -14.50
N TYR A 481 2.27 -2.75 -14.15
CA TYR A 481 1.98 -2.22 -12.82
C TYR A 481 3.08 -2.33 -11.77
N GLU A 482 4.07 -3.19 -11.95
CA GLU A 482 5.15 -3.40 -10.99
C GLU A 482 6.42 -3.97 -11.65
N ALA A 483 7.54 -3.84 -10.93
CA ALA A 483 8.87 -4.17 -11.42
C ALA A 483 9.38 -5.57 -11.02
N THR A 484 8.51 -6.43 -10.46
CA THR A 484 8.89 -7.77 -9.98
C THR A 484 9.42 -8.66 -11.12
N GLU A 485 10.24 -9.67 -10.78
CA GLU A 485 10.67 -10.64 -11.77
C GLU A 485 9.49 -11.37 -12.42
N GLN A 486 8.44 -11.65 -11.65
CA GLN A 486 7.21 -12.30 -12.16
C GLN A 486 6.53 -11.44 -13.23
N ALA A 487 6.33 -10.13 -12.98
CA ALA A 487 5.74 -9.23 -13.95
C ALA A 487 6.58 -9.10 -15.23
N GLN A 488 7.90 -9.01 -15.08
CA GLN A 488 8.80 -8.96 -16.24
C GLN A 488 8.75 -10.25 -17.08
N ARG A 489 8.71 -11.43 -16.44
CA ARG A 489 8.54 -12.71 -17.15
C ARG A 489 7.20 -12.79 -17.85
N ALA A 490 6.11 -12.42 -17.19
CA ALA A 490 4.77 -12.42 -17.78
C ALA A 490 4.72 -11.53 -19.03
N VAL A 491 5.33 -10.34 -19.00
CA VAL A 491 5.41 -9.46 -20.17
C VAL A 491 6.21 -10.10 -21.32
N ILE A 492 7.34 -10.75 -21.03
CA ILE A 492 8.12 -11.48 -22.06
C ILE A 492 7.26 -12.56 -22.70
N GLU A 493 6.55 -13.37 -21.91
CA GLU A 493 5.65 -14.42 -22.41
C GLU A 493 4.53 -13.85 -23.30
N CYS A 494 3.95 -12.69 -22.90
CA CYS A 494 2.93 -12.00 -23.68
C CYS A 494 3.49 -11.46 -25.01
N ILE A 495 4.65 -10.81 -25.02
CA ILE A 495 5.28 -10.25 -26.21
C ILE A 495 5.59 -11.35 -27.24
N GLU A 496 6.01 -12.52 -26.76
CA GLU A 496 6.34 -13.67 -27.62
C GLU A 496 5.10 -14.52 -28.01
N GLY A 497 3.92 -14.19 -27.50
CA GLY A 497 2.65 -14.86 -27.80
C GLY A 497 2.51 -16.24 -27.15
N ARG A 498 3.20 -16.48 -26.02
CA ARG A 498 3.00 -17.66 -25.18
C ARG A 498 1.93 -17.46 -24.13
N LEU A 499 1.67 -16.21 -23.74
CA LEU A 499 0.54 -15.80 -22.92
C LEU A 499 -0.29 -14.74 -23.65
N ASP A 500 -1.60 -14.73 -23.42
CA ASP A 500 -2.49 -13.69 -23.91
C ASP A 500 -2.49 -12.49 -22.93
N PHE A 501 -2.60 -11.28 -23.48
CA PHE A 501 -2.89 -10.09 -22.67
C PHE A 501 -4.33 -10.16 -22.15
N LYS A 502 -4.51 -10.34 -20.86
CA LYS A 502 -5.84 -10.47 -20.22
C LYS A 502 -6.21 -9.26 -19.40
N GLY A 503 -5.20 -8.51 -18.92
CA GLY A 503 -5.40 -7.37 -18.04
C GLY A 503 -6.13 -6.22 -18.72
N ARG A 504 -6.92 -5.49 -17.94
CA ARG A 504 -7.62 -4.26 -18.36
C ARG A 504 -7.13 -3.12 -17.51
N ILE A 505 -6.80 -1.99 -18.14
CA ILE A 505 -6.36 -0.83 -17.37
C ILE A 505 -7.50 -0.34 -16.47
N PRO A 506 -7.29 -0.29 -15.14
CA PRO A 506 -8.35 0.05 -14.19
C PRO A 506 -8.47 1.56 -13.91
N VAL A 507 -7.76 2.37 -14.69
CA VAL A 507 -7.71 3.83 -14.55
C VAL A 507 -7.83 4.50 -15.91
N LYS A 508 -8.32 5.74 -15.93
CA LYS A 508 -8.39 6.54 -17.16
C LYS A 508 -7.00 6.85 -17.66
N PHE A 509 -6.81 6.63 -18.95
CA PHE A 509 -5.51 6.74 -19.60
C PHE A 509 -5.36 8.03 -20.43
N ASP A 510 -6.43 8.80 -20.63
CA ASP A 510 -6.49 9.98 -21.50
C ASP A 510 -5.76 11.21 -20.95
#